data_cacd8b13f81b2d2752216f846339f259
#
_entry.id   cacd8b13f81b2d2752216f846339f259
#
_cell.length_a   1.000
_cell.length_b   1.000
_cell.length_c   1.000
_cell.angle_alpha   90.00
_cell.angle_beta   90.00
_cell.angle_gamma   90.00
#
_symmetry.space_group_name_H-M   'P 1'
#
loop_
_entity.id
_entity.type
_entity.pdbx_description
1 polymer ?
#
loop_
_entity_poly.entity_id
_entity_poly.type
_entity_poly.pdbx_seq_one_letter_code
_entity_poly.pdbx_strand_id
1 'polypeptide(L)'
;RSRGLGDVYKRQEVRSVQEKLEKALSQVANEPITVFCAGRTDAGVHGTGQVVHFETTAQRKDAAWTLGVNANLPGDIAVRWVKAVPDDFHARFSATARRYRYIIYNHRLRPAVLSKGVTHFYEPLDAERMHRAAQCLLGENDFTSFRAVQCQSRTPWRNVMHINVTRHGPYVVVDIKANAFVHHMVRNIVGSLMEVGAHNQPESWIAELLAAKDRTLAA
;
A
#
# COMPACT_ATOMS: atom_id res chain seq x y z
N ARG A 1 3.57 -3.88 37.70
CA ARG A 1 2.47 -3.42 36.84
C ARG A 1 3.06 -2.60 35.70
N SER A 2 3.98 -3.19 34.98
CA SER A 2 4.72 -2.59 33.88
C SER A 2 4.11 -3.08 32.56
N ARG A 3 3.35 -2.21 31.90
CA ARG A 3 2.80 -2.44 30.55
C ARG A 3 3.43 -1.50 29.49
N GLY A 4 4.69 -1.17 29.62
CA GLY A 4 5.34 -0.22 28.73
C GLY A 4 6.60 -0.69 28.00
N LEU A 5 7.22 -1.76 28.45
CA LEU A 5 8.55 -2.16 27.95
C LEU A 5 8.54 -3.30 26.91
N GLY A 6 7.45 -4.05 26.79
CA GLY A 6 7.34 -5.16 25.84
C GLY A 6 7.18 -4.72 24.36
N ASP A 7 6.49 -3.60 24.13
CA ASP A 7 6.20 -3.14 22.77
C ASP A 7 7.36 -2.37 22.11
N VAL A 8 8.24 -1.79 22.91
CA VAL A 8 9.44 -1.10 22.42
C VAL A 8 10.50 -2.10 21.95
N TYR A 9 10.66 -3.23 22.63
CA TYR A 9 11.63 -4.27 22.26
C TYR A 9 11.24 -5.03 20.98
N LYS A 10 9.95 -5.28 20.73
CA LYS A 10 9.49 -5.94 19.49
C LYS A 10 9.69 -5.11 18.23
N ARG A 11 9.81 -3.78 18.32
CA ARG A 11 10.08 -2.92 17.17
C ARG A 11 11.53 -2.93 16.69
N GLN A 12 12.47 -3.39 17.49
CA GLN A 12 13.91 -3.40 17.15
C GLN A 12 14.35 -4.61 16.32
N GLU A 13 13.55 -5.68 16.24
CA GLU A 13 13.89 -6.88 15.47
C GLU A 13 13.27 -6.96 14.08
N VAL A 14 12.38 -6.03 13.71
CA VAL A 14 11.72 -6.05 12.40
C VAL A 14 12.58 -5.33 11.36
N ARG A 15 13.17 -6.10 10.46
CA ARG A 15 13.85 -5.60 9.27
C ARG A 15 12.92 -4.68 8.47
N SER A 16 13.24 -3.40 8.34
CA SER A 16 12.48 -2.45 7.54
C SER A 16 13.24 -2.04 6.28
N VAL A 17 12.50 -1.76 5.21
CA VAL A 17 13.08 -1.22 3.95
C VAL A 17 13.78 0.11 4.22
N GLN A 18 13.18 0.98 5.04
CA GLN A 18 13.75 2.29 5.38
C GLN A 18 15.11 2.15 6.03
N GLU A 19 15.27 1.29 7.04
CA GLU A 19 16.53 1.07 7.73
C GLU A 19 17.66 0.61 6.78
N LYS A 20 17.33 -0.33 5.87
CA LYS A 20 18.32 -0.83 4.90
C LYS A 20 18.70 0.23 3.88
N LEU A 21 17.74 1.02 3.44
CA LEU A 21 17.97 2.11 2.49
C LEU A 21 18.81 3.24 3.13
N GLU A 22 18.48 3.67 4.34
CA GLU A 22 19.23 4.69 5.07
C GLU A 22 20.69 4.26 5.28
N LYS A 23 20.92 2.99 5.65
CA LYS A 23 22.27 2.44 5.79
C LYS A 23 23.05 2.48 4.48
N ALA A 24 22.45 2.03 3.37
CA ALA A 24 23.10 2.01 2.06
C ALA A 24 23.40 3.42 1.54
N LEU A 25 22.46 4.36 1.68
CA LEU A 25 22.65 5.76 1.33
C LEU A 25 23.75 6.41 2.16
N SER A 26 23.78 6.16 3.48
CA SER A 26 24.80 6.70 4.38
C SER A 26 26.21 6.22 4.02
N GLN A 27 26.35 4.97 3.56
CA GLN A 27 27.64 4.45 3.07
C GLN A 27 28.12 5.17 1.82
N VAL A 28 27.23 5.43 0.86
CA VAL A 28 27.56 6.13 -0.40
C VAL A 28 27.82 7.62 -0.13
N ALA A 29 27.06 8.25 0.75
CA ALA A 29 27.22 9.65 1.12
C ALA A 29 28.47 9.88 1.99
N ASN A 30 28.91 8.89 2.75
CA ASN A 30 29.89 9.01 3.84
C ASN A 30 29.43 10.00 4.92
N GLU A 31 28.13 10.05 5.16
CA GLU A 31 27.48 10.84 6.21
C GLU A 31 26.14 10.18 6.60
N PRO A 32 25.60 10.44 7.80
CA PRO A 32 24.30 9.92 8.20
C PRO A 32 23.19 10.44 7.28
N ILE A 33 22.37 9.54 6.72
CA ILE A 33 21.22 9.88 5.88
C ILE A 33 19.95 9.36 6.52
N THR A 34 18.95 10.23 6.60
CA THR A 34 17.57 9.88 6.97
C THR A 34 16.67 10.07 5.76
N VAL A 35 15.75 9.12 5.51
CA VAL A 35 14.82 9.22 4.39
C VAL A 35 13.41 9.49 4.86
N PHE A 36 12.66 10.24 4.05
CA PHE A 36 11.24 10.48 4.22
C PHE A 36 10.48 9.82 3.09
N CYS A 37 9.61 8.86 3.39
CA CYS A 37 8.84 8.13 2.39
C CYS A 37 7.51 8.81 2.05
N ALA A 38 7.05 8.62 0.82
CA ALA A 38 5.75 9.11 0.35
C ALA A 38 4.58 8.48 1.10
N GLY A 39 4.70 7.22 1.50
CA GLY A 39 3.71 6.52 2.30
C GLY A 39 4.30 5.26 2.94
N ARG A 40 3.90 4.98 4.16
CA ARG A 40 4.26 3.71 4.82
C ARG A 40 3.47 2.58 4.19
N THR A 41 4.08 1.40 4.14
CA THR A 41 3.46 0.14 3.75
C THR A 41 3.51 -0.84 4.90
N ASP A 42 2.46 -1.65 5.04
CA ASP A 42 2.42 -2.72 6.05
C ASP A 42 3.38 -3.86 5.68
N ALA A 43 3.68 -4.72 6.65
CA ALA A 43 4.45 -5.93 6.40
C ALA A 43 3.81 -6.79 5.29
N GLY A 44 4.62 -7.27 4.36
CA GLY A 44 4.17 -8.07 3.22
C GLY A 44 3.62 -7.28 2.02
N VAL A 45 3.53 -5.95 2.11
CA VAL A 45 3.15 -5.10 0.97
C VAL A 45 4.39 -4.80 0.12
N HIS A 46 4.32 -5.16 -1.17
CA HIS A 46 5.39 -4.89 -2.13
C HIS A 46 5.27 -3.47 -2.71
N GLY A 47 6.37 -2.73 -2.77
CA GLY A 47 6.44 -1.40 -3.36
C GLY A 47 7.17 -1.45 -4.71
N THR A 48 6.46 -1.24 -5.81
CA THR A 48 7.07 -1.16 -7.16
C THR A 48 7.41 0.26 -7.59
N GLY A 49 6.91 1.26 -6.86
CA GLY A 49 7.09 2.68 -7.16
C GLY A 49 7.06 3.55 -5.90
N GLN A 50 7.62 3.05 -4.78
CA GLN A 50 7.79 3.86 -3.58
C GLN A 50 8.77 4.99 -3.85
N VAL A 51 8.44 6.20 -3.41
CA VAL A 51 9.29 7.38 -3.53
C VAL A 51 9.75 7.81 -2.14
N VAL A 52 11.02 8.10 -2.02
CA VAL A 52 11.61 8.70 -0.82
C VAL A 52 12.40 9.94 -1.22
N HIS A 53 12.58 10.88 -0.29
CA HIS A 53 13.57 11.94 -0.45
C HIS A 53 14.51 11.94 0.76
N PHE A 54 15.68 12.51 0.55
CA PHE A 54 16.69 12.74 1.57
C PHE A 54 17.50 13.99 1.25
N GLU A 55 18.17 14.54 2.23
CA GLU A 55 19.08 15.65 2.11
C GLU A 55 20.52 15.16 2.31
N THR A 56 21.47 15.73 1.56
CA THR A 56 22.88 15.37 1.65
C THR A 56 23.76 16.54 1.21
N THR A 57 24.92 16.66 1.86
CA THR A 57 26.00 17.56 1.44
C THR A 57 26.97 16.87 0.47
N ALA A 58 26.90 15.55 0.35
CA ALA A 58 27.80 14.75 -0.45
C ALA A 58 27.60 14.97 -1.95
N GLN A 59 28.67 15.35 -2.64
CA GLN A 59 28.67 15.47 -4.09
C GLN A 59 28.99 14.11 -4.72
N ARG A 60 28.03 13.50 -5.38
CA ARG A 60 28.16 12.20 -6.05
C ARG A 60 27.44 12.24 -7.40
N LYS A 61 27.93 11.45 -8.36
CA LYS A 61 27.24 11.21 -9.64
C LYS A 61 25.98 10.37 -9.40
N ASP A 62 24.98 10.49 -10.27
CA ASP A 62 23.71 9.73 -10.20
C ASP A 62 23.94 8.21 -10.12
N ALA A 63 24.98 7.70 -10.80
CA ALA A 63 25.36 6.30 -10.74
C ALA A 63 25.74 5.82 -9.31
N ALA A 64 26.31 6.70 -8.48
CA ALA A 64 26.61 6.35 -7.10
C ALA A 64 25.34 6.22 -6.26
N TRP A 65 24.33 7.07 -6.51
CA TRP A 65 23.04 7.03 -5.83
C TRP A 65 22.12 5.89 -6.30
N THR A 66 22.43 5.27 -7.43
CA THR A 66 21.67 4.12 -7.98
C THR A 66 22.48 2.83 -7.86
N LEU A 67 23.48 2.63 -8.70
CA LEU A 67 24.30 1.40 -8.71
C LEU A 67 25.08 1.24 -7.39
N GLY A 68 25.69 2.33 -6.90
CA GLY A 68 26.43 2.31 -5.63
C GLY A 68 25.54 1.98 -4.42
N VAL A 69 24.36 2.55 -4.35
CA VAL A 69 23.38 2.24 -3.28
C VAL A 69 22.89 0.81 -3.42
N ASN A 70 22.56 0.35 -4.62
CA ASN A 70 22.11 -1.02 -4.86
C ASN A 70 23.16 -2.08 -4.49
N ALA A 71 24.44 -1.79 -4.66
CA ALA A 71 25.51 -2.69 -4.25
C ALA A 71 25.54 -2.91 -2.72
N ASN A 72 24.99 -1.97 -1.93
CA ASN A 72 24.88 -2.05 -0.48
C ASN A 72 23.51 -2.47 0.02
N LEU A 73 22.53 -2.69 -0.87
CA LEU A 73 21.19 -3.13 -0.53
C LEU A 73 21.07 -4.67 -0.61
N PRO A 74 20.18 -5.28 0.20
CA PRO A 74 19.84 -6.67 0.05
C PRO A 74 19.04 -6.88 -1.26
N GLY A 75 19.06 -8.10 -1.80
CA GLY A 75 18.52 -8.43 -3.12
C GLY A 75 17.01 -8.23 -3.32
N ASP A 76 16.27 -7.97 -2.25
CA ASP A 76 14.83 -7.69 -2.27
C ASP A 76 14.48 -6.19 -2.22
N ILE A 77 15.50 -5.32 -2.22
CA ILE A 77 15.34 -3.85 -2.23
C ILE A 77 16.25 -3.28 -3.32
N ALA A 78 15.69 -2.42 -4.18
CA ALA A 78 16.47 -1.76 -5.22
C ALA A 78 16.02 -0.32 -5.48
N VAL A 79 16.98 0.59 -5.62
CA VAL A 79 16.79 1.94 -6.15
C VAL A 79 16.76 1.86 -7.67
N ARG A 80 15.74 2.42 -8.29
CA ARG A 80 15.56 2.40 -9.75
C ARG A 80 16.02 3.68 -10.43
N TRP A 81 15.93 4.80 -9.74
CA TRP A 81 16.34 6.11 -10.23
C TRP A 81 16.59 7.07 -9.06
N VAL A 82 17.32 8.13 -9.33
CA VAL A 82 17.54 9.29 -8.47
C VAL A 82 17.31 10.56 -9.27
N LYS A 83 16.86 11.61 -8.62
CA LYS A 83 16.68 12.92 -9.24
C LYS A 83 16.86 14.00 -8.19
N ALA A 84 17.65 15.03 -8.53
CA ALA A 84 17.69 16.25 -7.74
C ALA A 84 16.32 16.98 -7.86
N VAL A 85 15.83 17.47 -6.74
CA VAL A 85 14.55 18.14 -6.63
C VAL A 85 14.72 19.49 -5.90
N PRO A 86 13.79 20.44 -6.07
CA PRO A 86 13.81 21.68 -5.32
C PRO A 86 13.70 21.46 -3.80
N ASP A 87 14.17 22.42 -3.00
CA ASP A 87 14.21 22.31 -1.54
C ASP A 87 12.83 22.23 -0.87
N ASP A 88 11.80 22.69 -1.55
CA ASP A 88 10.41 22.60 -1.09
C ASP A 88 9.74 21.25 -1.39
N PHE A 89 10.42 20.36 -2.12
CA PHE A 89 9.90 19.02 -2.41
C PHE A 89 9.90 18.15 -1.15
N HIS A 90 8.75 17.52 -0.89
CA HIS A 90 8.62 16.53 0.17
C HIS A 90 7.89 15.28 -0.34
N ALA A 91 8.51 14.10 -0.33
CA ALA A 91 7.96 12.88 -0.90
C ALA A 91 6.52 12.58 -0.43
N ARG A 92 6.20 12.85 0.85
CA ARG A 92 4.88 12.63 1.41
C ARG A 92 3.89 13.73 1.07
N PHE A 93 4.30 15.00 1.16
CA PHE A 93 3.38 16.14 1.06
C PHE A 93 3.22 16.62 -0.39
N SER A 94 4.24 16.41 -1.23
CA SER A 94 4.16 16.69 -2.67
C SER A 94 3.45 15.58 -3.46
N ALA A 95 3.15 14.44 -2.84
CA ALA A 95 2.43 13.35 -3.50
C ALA A 95 0.97 13.75 -3.73
N THR A 96 0.54 13.69 -4.99
CA THR A 96 -0.84 14.01 -5.41
C THR A 96 -1.77 12.81 -5.33
N ALA A 97 -1.23 11.60 -5.46
CA ALA A 97 -1.99 10.36 -5.41
C ALA A 97 -1.12 9.18 -5.00
N ARG A 98 -1.80 8.11 -4.60
CA ARG A 98 -1.23 6.77 -4.37
C ARG A 98 -2.05 5.75 -5.12
N ARG A 99 -1.41 4.71 -5.65
CA ARG A 99 -2.06 3.65 -6.41
C ARG A 99 -1.64 2.31 -5.85
N TYR A 100 -2.62 1.43 -5.67
CA TYR A 100 -2.42 0.05 -5.22
C TYR A 100 -3.04 -0.91 -6.21
N ARG A 101 -2.39 -2.05 -6.38
CA ARG A 101 -2.95 -3.24 -7.03
C ARG A 101 -3.01 -4.36 -6.01
N TYR A 102 -4.21 -4.78 -5.69
CA TYR A 102 -4.44 -5.93 -4.83
C TYR A 102 -4.69 -7.15 -5.72
N ILE A 103 -3.86 -8.18 -5.57
CA ILE A 103 -3.87 -9.35 -6.44
C ILE A 103 -4.44 -10.53 -5.69
N ILE A 104 -5.53 -11.09 -6.22
CA ILE A 104 -6.21 -12.28 -5.69
C ILE A 104 -5.91 -13.43 -6.63
N TYR A 105 -5.32 -14.50 -6.13
CA TYR A 105 -5.23 -15.78 -6.84
C TYR A 105 -6.52 -16.55 -6.59
N ASN A 106 -7.41 -16.49 -7.55
CA ASN A 106 -8.75 -17.07 -7.48
C ASN A 106 -8.75 -18.46 -8.14
N HIS A 107 -8.46 -19.46 -7.34
CA HIS A 107 -8.34 -20.83 -7.78
C HIS A 107 -8.62 -21.80 -6.63
N ARG A 108 -9.19 -22.98 -6.94
CA ARG A 108 -9.48 -24.01 -5.92
C ARG A 108 -8.25 -24.43 -5.12
N LEU A 109 -7.10 -24.56 -5.80
CA LEU A 109 -5.83 -24.96 -5.18
C LEU A 109 -4.97 -23.73 -4.88
N ARG A 110 -4.27 -23.74 -3.76
CA ARG A 110 -3.37 -22.66 -3.34
C ARG A 110 -2.21 -22.47 -4.33
N PRO A 111 -1.70 -21.24 -4.50
CA PRO A 111 -0.51 -21.00 -5.32
C PRO A 111 0.73 -21.49 -4.58
N ALA A 112 1.70 -22.05 -5.35
CA ALA A 112 3.05 -22.31 -4.87
C ALA A 112 3.98 -21.14 -5.27
N VAL A 113 3.90 -20.74 -6.55
CA VAL A 113 4.62 -19.59 -7.10
C VAL A 113 3.89 -18.30 -6.73
N LEU A 114 4.64 -17.24 -6.41
CA LEU A 114 4.13 -15.92 -6.00
C LEU A 114 3.26 -15.93 -4.72
N SER A 115 3.30 -16.99 -3.92
CA SER A 115 2.45 -17.17 -2.73
C SER A 115 2.56 -16.02 -1.70
N LYS A 116 3.67 -15.29 -1.68
CA LYS A 116 3.87 -14.12 -0.80
C LYS A 116 3.36 -12.80 -1.37
N GLY A 117 3.03 -12.77 -2.66
CA GLY A 117 2.59 -11.55 -3.38
C GLY A 117 1.11 -11.54 -3.74
N VAL A 118 0.35 -12.59 -3.41
CA VAL A 118 -1.07 -12.72 -3.76
C VAL A 118 -1.88 -13.22 -2.58
N THR A 119 -3.16 -12.85 -2.55
CA THR A 119 -4.14 -13.44 -1.63
C THR A 119 -4.80 -14.63 -2.31
N HIS A 120 -4.80 -15.78 -1.68
CA HIS A 120 -5.50 -16.95 -2.19
C HIS A 120 -6.98 -16.93 -1.78
N PHE A 121 -7.86 -17.11 -2.75
CA PHE A 121 -9.29 -17.28 -2.52
C PHE A 121 -9.83 -18.41 -3.39
N TYR A 122 -10.47 -19.41 -2.78
CA TYR A 122 -10.83 -20.67 -3.45
C TYR A 122 -12.20 -20.63 -4.13
N GLU A 123 -13.15 -19.82 -3.61
CA GLU A 123 -14.48 -19.70 -4.20
C GLU A 123 -14.42 -18.88 -5.50
N PRO A 124 -15.18 -19.25 -6.54
CA PRO A 124 -15.22 -18.48 -7.77
C PRO A 124 -15.63 -17.02 -7.53
N LEU A 125 -14.91 -16.08 -8.10
CA LEU A 125 -15.21 -14.65 -8.05
C LEU A 125 -15.69 -14.15 -9.41
N ASP A 126 -16.78 -13.41 -9.43
CA ASP A 126 -17.26 -12.65 -10.58
C ASP A 126 -16.59 -11.26 -10.57
N ALA A 127 -15.53 -11.11 -11.35
CA ALA A 127 -14.74 -9.88 -11.39
C ALA A 127 -15.53 -8.70 -11.99
N GLU A 128 -16.45 -8.95 -12.95
CA GLU A 128 -17.29 -7.90 -13.52
C GLU A 128 -18.31 -7.38 -12.52
N ARG A 129 -18.91 -8.28 -11.74
CA ARG A 129 -19.78 -7.94 -10.63
C ARG A 129 -19.05 -7.11 -9.57
N MET A 130 -17.85 -7.51 -9.19
CA MET A 130 -16.99 -6.73 -8.29
C MET A 130 -16.68 -5.34 -8.87
N HIS A 131 -16.37 -5.26 -10.16
CA HIS A 131 -16.08 -3.99 -10.84
C HIS A 131 -17.29 -3.05 -10.80
N ARG A 132 -18.48 -3.52 -11.13
CA ARG A 132 -19.72 -2.70 -11.08
C ARG A 132 -19.98 -2.19 -9.66
N ALA A 133 -19.92 -3.09 -8.67
CA ALA A 133 -20.13 -2.72 -7.27
C ALA A 133 -19.12 -1.68 -6.75
N ALA A 134 -17.88 -1.72 -7.23
CA ALA A 134 -16.83 -0.80 -6.82
C ALA A 134 -17.02 0.64 -7.32
N GLN A 135 -17.82 0.87 -8.40
CA GLN A 135 -17.92 2.18 -9.02
C GLN A 135 -18.58 3.25 -8.13
N CYS A 136 -19.40 2.85 -7.15
CA CYS A 136 -19.96 3.78 -6.17
C CYS A 136 -18.91 4.42 -5.24
N LEU A 137 -17.69 3.87 -5.19
CA LEU A 137 -16.59 4.40 -4.39
C LEU A 137 -15.84 5.55 -5.08
N LEU A 138 -16.11 5.82 -6.38
CA LEU A 138 -15.45 6.90 -7.12
C LEU A 138 -15.80 8.28 -6.55
N GLY A 139 -14.84 9.19 -6.66
CA GLY A 139 -14.98 10.57 -6.20
C GLY A 139 -14.65 10.73 -4.71
N GLU A 140 -15.08 11.86 -4.15
CA GLU A 140 -14.86 12.19 -2.74
C GLU A 140 -15.96 11.60 -1.88
N ASN A 141 -15.58 10.69 -0.98
CA ASN A 141 -16.50 9.99 -0.08
C ASN A 141 -15.92 9.86 1.32
N ASP A 142 -16.81 9.62 2.28
CA ASP A 142 -16.49 9.28 3.66
C ASP A 142 -16.24 7.76 3.77
N PHE A 143 -14.99 7.36 3.95
CA PHE A 143 -14.57 5.96 4.06
C PHE A 143 -14.51 5.43 5.48
N THR A 144 -15.33 5.94 6.38
CA THR A 144 -15.40 5.46 7.78
C THR A 144 -15.65 3.96 7.86
N SER A 145 -16.55 3.41 7.02
CA SER A 145 -16.86 1.98 7.00
C SER A 145 -15.67 1.10 6.59
N PHE A 146 -14.72 1.65 5.84
CA PHE A 146 -13.53 0.93 5.37
C PHE A 146 -12.26 1.29 6.18
N ARG A 147 -12.41 1.96 7.31
CA ARG A 147 -11.33 2.43 8.16
C ARG A 147 -11.05 1.47 9.31
N ALA A 148 -9.78 1.09 9.52
CA ALA A 148 -9.38 0.31 10.70
C ALA A 148 -9.50 1.12 11.99
N VAL A 149 -9.76 0.41 13.12
CA VAL A 149 -9.93 0.99 14.47
C VAL A 149 -8.76 1.89 14.88
N GLN A 150 -7.53 1.49 14.55
CA GLN A 150 -6.30 2.18 14.96
C GLN A 150 -5.86 3.28 13.98
N CYS A 151 -6.72 3.71 13.06
CA CYS A 151 -6.38 4.72 12.06
C CYS A 151 -6.16 6.08 12.71
N GLN A 152 -4.96 6.64 12.55
CA GLN A 152 -4.57 7.95 13.07
C GLN A 152 -4.96 9.13 12.16
N SER A 153 -5.63 8.87 11.03
CA SER A 153 -6.05 9.93 10.12
C SER A 153 -7.11 10.83 10.77
N ARG A 154 -6.96 12.15 10.65
CA ARG A 154 -7.89 13.13 11.21
C ARG A 154 -9.27 13.11 10.54
N THR A 155 -9.32 12.76 9.26
CA THR A 155 -10.55 12.75 8.46
C THR A 155 -10.68 11.42 7.70
N PRO A 156 -11.90 10.85 7.57
CA PRO A 156 -12.16 9.66 6.77
C PRO A 156 -12.38 9.99 5.28
N TRP A 157 -12.47 11.26 4.91
CA TRP A 157 -12.75 11.68 3.54
C TRP A 157 -11.56 11.43 2.61
N ARG A 158 -11.82 10.74 1.50
CA ARG A 158 -10.84 10.43 0.45
C ARG A 158 -11.47 10.58 -0.92
N ASN A 159 -10.66 10.99 -1.88
CA ASN A 159 -11.06 11.05 -3.29
C ASN A 159 -10.46 9.86 -4.04
N VAL A 160 -11.30 8.90 -4.42
CA VAL A 160 -10.93 7.76 -5.27
C VAL A 160 -11.01 8.20 -6.73
N MET A 161 -9.85 8.28 -7.39
CA MET A 161 -9.71 8.75 -8.76
C MET A 161 -10.05 7.67 -9.78
N HIS A 162 -9.70 6.40 -9.49
CA HIS A 162 -10.19 5.23 -10.20
C HIS A 162 -10.20 4.00 -9.31
N ILE A 163 -11.08 3.07 -9.63
CA ILE A 163 -11.09 1.71 -9.11
C ILE A 163 -11.56 0.78 -10.20
N ASN A 164 -10.72 -0.19 -10.56
CA ASN A 164 -11.01 -1.18 -11.58
C ASN A 164 -10.79 -2.59 -11.03
N VAL A 165 -11.67 -3.50 -11.38
CA VAL A 165 -11.49 -4.93 -11.07
C VAL A 165 -11.44 -5.68 -12.39
N THR A 166 -10.38 -6.43 -12.62
CA THR A 166 -10.14 -7.19 -13.85
C THR A 166 -9.70 -8.61 -13.55
N ARG A 167 -10.06 -9.54 -14.43
CA ARG A 167 -9.59 -10.94 -14.36
C ARG A 167 -8.52 -11.19 -15.42
N HIS A 168 -7.44 -11.85 -15.03
CA HIS A 168 -6.35 -12.31 -15.89
C HIS A 168 -6.07 -13.79 -15.56
N GLY A 169 -6.73 -14.70 -16.27
CA GLY A 169 -6.68 -16.13 -15.93
C GLY A 169 -7.13 -16.39 -14.48
N PRO A 170 -6.31 -17.03 -13.64
CA PRO A 170 -6.65 -17.28 -12.25
C PRO A 170 -6.48 -16.04 -11.34
N TYR A 171 -6.04 -14.91 -11.86
CA TYR A 171 -5.81 -13.70 -11.06
C TYR A 171 -6.95 -12.71 -11.23
N VAL A 172 -7.46 -12.19 -10.11
CA VAL A 172 -8.34 -11.04 -10.06
C VAL A 172 -7.55 -9.88 -9.46
N VAL A 173 -7.51 -8.75 -10.15
CA VAL A 173 -6.74 -7.57 -9.76
C VAL A 173 -7.69 -6.43 -9.46
N VAL A 174 -7.61 -5.91 -8.24
CA VAL A 174 -8.28 -4.65 -7.84
C VAL A 174 -7.23 -3.54 -7.91
N ASP A 175 -7.38 -2.65 -8.88
CA ASP A 175 -6.50 -1.51 -9.13
C ASP A 175 -7.18 -0.22 -8.66
N ILE A 176 -6.69 0.39 -7.60
CA ILE A 176 -7.27 1.58 -6.97
C ILE A 176 -6.25 2.71 -6.85
N LYS A 177 -6.67 3.93 -7.23
CA LYS A 177 -5.90 5.17 -7.08
C LYS A 177 -6.75 6.21 -6.33
N ALA A 178 -6.16 6.82 -5.31
CA ALA A 178 -6.79 7.88 -4.53
C ALA A 178 -5.77 8.94 -4.09
N ASN A 179 -6.24 10.11 -3.67
CA ASN A 179 -5.40 11.16 -3.09
C ASN A 179 -4.67 10.68 -1.83
N ALA A 180 -5.32 9.87 -1.01
CA ALA A 180 -4.77 9.19 0.16
C ALA A 180 -5.65 8.00 0.53
N PHE A 181 -5.21 7.18 1.48
CA PHE A 181 -5.96 6.06 2.03
C PHE A 181 -6.00 6.15 3.55
N VAL A 182 -7.11 5.78 4.16
CA VAL A 182 -7.17 5.52 5.60
C VAL A 182 -6.59 4.13 5.88
N HIS A 183 -6.19 3.89 7.13
CA HIS A 183 -5.55 2.63 7.50
C HIS A 183 -6.43 1.42 7.15
N HIS A 184 -5.88 0.44 6.47
CA HIS A 184 -6.50 -0.78 5.93
C HIS A 184 -7.60 -0.56 4.88
N MET A 185 -7.82 0.66 4.39
CA MET A 185 -8.90 0.97 3.45
C MET A 185 -8.95 0.03 2.25
N VAL A 186 -7.82 -0.20 1.59
CA VAL A 186 -7.77 -1.08 0.41
C VAL A 186 -8.14 -2.52 0.77
N ARG A 187 -7.66 -3.03 1.91
CA ARG A 187 -7.97 -4.39 2.39
C ARG A 187 -9.47 -4.57 2.65
N ASN A 188 -10.07 -3.61 3.34
CA ASN A 188 -11.50 -3.66 3.70
C ASN A 188 -12.39 -3.52 2.45
N ILE A 189 -12.01 -2.66 1.50
CA ILE A 189 -12.70 -2.57 0.21
C ILE A 189 -12.62 -3.90 -0.54
N VAL A 190 -11.42 -4.48 -0.65
CA VAL A 190 -11.23 -5.75 -1.36
C VAL A 190 -11.98 -6.89 -0.69
N GLY A 191 -11.93 -7.01 0.64
CA GLY A 191 -12.71 -8.00 1.38
C GLY A 191 -14.20 -7.91 1.06
N SER A 192 -14.76 -6.70 1.16
CA SER A 192 -16.18 -6.48 0.84
C SER A 192 -16.52 -6.76 -0.63
N LEU A 193 -15.63 -6.41 -1.57
CA LEU A 193 -15.82 -6.75 -2.99
C LEU A 193 -15.76 -8.25 -3.25
N MET A 194 -14.96 -9.00 -2.50
CA MET A 194 -14.91 -10.46 -2.60
C MET A 194 -16.24 -11.10 -2.18
N GLU A 195 -16.91 -10.60 -1.14
CA GLU A 195 -18.26 -11.05 -0.75
C GLU A 195 -19.28 -10.82 -1.88
N VAL A 196 -19.18 -9.69 -2.56
CA VAL A 196 -20.04 -9.40 -3.74
C VAL A 196 -19.67 -10.31 -4.92
N GLY A 197 -18.38 -10.52 -5.18
CA GLY A 197 -17.91 -11.39 -6.28
C GLY A 197 -18.22 -12.86 -6.07
N ALA A 198 -18.26 -13.33 -4.83
CA ALA A 198 -18.68 -14.68 -4.45
C ALA A 198 -20.20 -14.86 -4.39
N HIS A 199 -20.98 -13.84 -4.72
CA HIS A 199 -22.44 -13.81 -4.63
C HIS A 199 -23.03 -13.94 -3.20
N ASN A 200 -22.23 -13.67 -2.17
CA ASN A 200 -22.69 -13.65 -0.77
C ASN A 200 -23.46 -12.37 -0.45
N GLN A 201 -23.14 -11.28 -1.16
CA GLN A 201 -23.80 -9.98 -1.03
C GLN A 201 -24.22 -9.40 -2.38
N PRO A 202 -25.29 -8.57 -2.45
CA PRO A 202 -25.68 -7.88 -3.66
C PRO A 202 -24.69 -6.79 -4.05
N GLU A 203 -24.70 -6.36 -5.31
CA GLU A 203 -23.83 -5.26 -5.79
C GLU A 203 -24.09 -3.94 -5.05
N SER A 204 -25.34 -3.68 -4.62
CA SER A 204 -25.72 -2.50 -3.86
C SER A 204 -25.09 -2.42 -2.47
N TRP A 205 -24.62 -3.55 -1.94
CA TRP A 205 -24.09 -3.61 -0.58
C TRP A 205 -22.87 -2.71 -0.34
N ILE A 206 -22.02 -2.53 -1.37
CA ILE A 206 -20.87 -1.60 -1.25
C ILE A 206 -21.33 -0.16 -1.04
N ALA A 207 -22.38 0.28 -1.76
CA ALA A 207 -22.97 1.61 -1.56
C ALA A 207 -23.65 1.73 -0.19
N GLU A 208 -24.28 0.68 0.28
CA GLU A 208 -24.90 0.63 1.61
C GLU A 208 -23.85 0.74 2.72
N LEU A 209 -22.71 0.00 2.59
CA LEU A 209 -21.57 0.12 3.50
C LEU A 209 -21.01 1.53 3.53
N LEU A 210 -20.82 2.15 2.36
CA LEU A 210 -20.30 3.51 2.26
C LEU A 210 -21.22 4.51 2.97
N ALA A 211 -22.54 4.38 2.78
CA ALA A 211 -23.56 5.24 3.39
C ALA A 211 -23.69 5.03 4.90
N ALA A 212 -23.47 3.81 5.38
CA ALA A 212 -23.63 3.45 6.79
C ALA A 212 -22.63 4.15 7.71
N LYS A 213 -21.43 4.47 7.22
CA LYS A 213 -20.31 5.06 8.00
C LYS A 213 -20.01 4.28 9.27
N ASP A 214 -20.14 2.97 9.20
CA ASP A 214 -19.93 2.03 10.30
C ASP A 214 -18.93 0.94 9.87
N ARG A 215 -17.75 0.96 10.47
CA ARG A 215 -16.66 0.03 10.19
C ARG A 215 -16.91 -1.41 10.66
N THR A 216 -17.93 -1.64 11.46
CA THR A 216 -18.27 -2.99 11.96
C THR A 216 -19.01 -3.82 10.91
N LEU A 217 -19.48 -3.19 9.83
CA LEU A 217 -20.30 -3.81 8.79
C LEU A 217 -19.45 -4.31 7.59
N ALA A 218 -18.27 -3.75 7.35
CA ALA A 218 -17.38 -4.16 6.27
C ALA A 218 -16.68 -5.48 6.57
N ALA A 219 -16.40 -6.29 5.53
CA ALA A 219 -15.71 -7.58 5.61
C ALA A 219 -14.18 -7.41 5.68
#